data_a53de094773862c364cab4a5d059fbb0
#
_entry.id   a53de094773862c364cab4a5d059fbb0
#
_cell.length_a   1.000
_cell.length_b   1.000
_cell.length_c   1.000
_cell.angle_alpha   90.00
_cell.angle_beta   90.00
_cell.angle_gamma   90.00
#
_symmetry.space_group_name_H-M   'P 1'
#
loop_
_entity.id
_entity.type
_entity.pdbx_description
1 polymer ?
#
loop_
_entity_poly.entity_id
_entity_poly.type
_entity_poly.pdbx_seq_one_letter_code
_entity_poly.pdbx_strand_id
1 'polypeptide(L)'
;MFARAAKFGRLLAADQPVGRFAHPFGMALVASIELGEHEIMSGKILIVDDESAARLALATLLRREGFEVTEVRDGPAALAHCASFCPDLVLLDILMPGMDGFEVCRRIKATPETRLTPVVLITGLSATEDRIQGINAGADDFLSKPIDFNELLARSRSLLRLKQFTDELENAEGVLFSLAESIEARDPYTRGHCERLAEMSARLGEILGLPEEDIKALRWAGIVHDIGKVAVPDAILLKPGPLSADETEIMRKHPVVGERICAPLRTFRLVLPIIRHHHERHDGSGYPDGLRGPQIPLTASILQLADVYDALTTDRPYRKASPQDVALKIMHEECERGWWNRELLAAFTDMIQNGHAGTPPKKMGKAAR
;
A
#
# COMPACT_ATOMS: atom_id res chain seq x y z
N MET A 1 -43.53 16.96 27.60
CA MET A 1 -42.95 17.85 26.60
C MET A 1 -42.54 17.01 25.38
N PHE A 2 -43.56 16.38 24.80
CA PHE A 2 -43.47 15.49 23.61
C PHE A 2 -44.31 16.12 22.53
N ALA A 3 -43.71 16.76 21.55
CA ALA A 3 -44.34 17.14 20.28
C ALA A 3 -43.37 17.99 19.44
N ARG A 4 -42.44 17.35 18.70
CA ARG A 4 -41.75 17.96 17.52
C ARG A 4 -40.90 16.95 16.74
N ALA A 5 -41.46 15.81 16.42
CA ALA A 5 -40.82 14.83 15.54
C ALA A 5 -41.80 14.21 14.52
N ALA A 6 -42.74 15.00 14.01
CA ALA A 6 -43.71 14.51 13.01
C ALA A 6 -43.95 15.54 11.91
N LYS A 7 -42.90 15.97 11.18
CA LYS A 7 -43.07 16.84 10.04
C LYS A 7 -41.95 16.79 8.96
N PHE A 8 -41.34 15.61 8.76
CA PHE A 8 -40.38 15.43 7.62
C PHE A 8 -40.63 14.15 6.83
N GLY A 9 -41.83 13.64 6.83
CA GLY A 9 -42.19 12.40 6.14
C GLY A 9 -43.28 12.59 5.08
N ARG A 10 -43.28 13.63 4.27
CA ARG A 10 -44.15 13.73 3.08
C ARG A 10 -43.58 14.74 2.08
N LEU A 11 -42.64 14.27 1.27
CA LEU A 11 -42.38 14.79 -0.09
C LEU A 11 -41.40 13.84 -0.77
N LEU A 12 -41.91 12.84 -1.45
CA LEU A 12 -41.31 12.08 -2.53
C LEU A 12 -42.17 10.83 -2.81
N ALA A 13 -43.34 11.11 -3.35
CA ALA A 13 -44.13 10.09 -4.02
C ALA A 13 -44.46 10.65 -5.40
N ALA A 14 -43.69 10.28 -6.40
CA ALA A 14 -44.09 10.33 -7.80
C ALA A 14 -43.41 9.20 -8.56
N ASP A 15 -44.20 8.30 -9.07
CA ASP A 15 -43.97 7.13 -9.89
C ASP A 15 -42.85 7.22 -10.94
N GLN A 16 -42.00 6.23 -10.99
CA GLN A 16 -41.58 5.48 -12.19
C GLN A 16 -40.89 4.18 -11.78
N PRO A 17 -41.07 3.04 -12.44
CA PRO A 17 -40.54 1.74 -12.04
C PRO A 17 -39.13 1.52 -12.58
N VAL A 18 -38.14 1.48 -11.72
CA VAL A 18 -36.78 1.02 -12.06
C VAL A 18 -36.51 -0.27 -11.29
N GLY A 19 -36.11 -1.28 -12.04
CA GLY A 19 -35.97 -2.67 -11.62
C GLY A 19 -35.11 -2.85 -10.35
N ARG A 20 -35.63 -3.69 -9.47
CA ARG A 20 -34.96 -4.20 -8.28
C ARG A 20 -33.72 -5.04 -8.65
N PHE A 21 -32.54 -4.53 -8.42
CA PHE A 21 -31.38 -5.33 -8.07
C PHE A 21 -30.88 -4.86 -6.69
N ALA A 22 -31.54 -5.36 -5.67
CA ALA A 22 -31.05 -5.28 -4.30
C ALA A 22 -30.05 -6.44 -4.11
N HIS A 23 -28.76 -6.15 -4.16
CA HIS A 23 -27.74 -7.09 -3.72
C HIS A 23 -27.77 -7.20 -2.19
N PRO A 24 -27.83 -8.41 -1.62
CA PRO A 24 -27.92 -8.62 -0.16
C PRO A 24 -26.63 -8.25 0.61
N PHE A 25 -25.56 -7.85 -0.06
CA PHE A 25 -24.30 -7.44 0.58
C PHE A 25 -24.30 -6.03 1.16
N GLY A 26 -25.21 -5.14 0.77
CA GLY A 26 -25.25 -3.77 1.26
C GLY A 26 -25.90 -3.60 2.65
N MET A 27 -26.73 -4.53 3.09
CA MET A 27 -27.44 -4.43 4.38
C MET A 27 -26.65 -4.99 5.58
N ALA A 28 -25.69 -5.88 5.34
CA ALA A 28 -24.86 -6.42 6.42
C ALA A 28 -23.79 -5.44 6.90
N LEU A 29 -23.33 -4.52 6.03
CA LEU A 29 -22.30 -3.54 6.37
C LEU A 29 -22.86 -2.35 7.16
N VAL A 30 -24.13 -2.01 7.00
CA VAL A 30 -24.77 -0.90 7.73
C VAL A 30 -25.25 -1.32 9.12
N ALA A 31 -25.56 -2.60 9.32
CA ALA A 31 -25.97 -3.13 10.63
C ALA A 31 -24.83 -3.24 11.64
N SER A 32 -23.58 -3.23 11.17
CA SER A 32 -22.38 -3.28 12.04
C SER A 32 -21.96 -1.91 12.61
N ILE A 33 -22.60 -0.83 12.19
CA ILE A 33 -22.24 0.55 12.62
C ILE A 33 -23.10 1.04 13.81
N GLU A 34 -24.19 0.36 14.16
CA GLU A 34 -25.13 0.81 15.20
C GLU A 34 -25.04 0.10 16.55
N LEU A 35 -24.12 -0.83 16.74
CA LEU A 35 -23.88 -1.44 18.06
C LEU A 35 -22.62 -0.86 18.70
N GLY A 36 -22.76 0.33 19.24
CA GLY A 36 -21.81 0.91 20.20
C GLY A 36 -21.96 0.22 21.57
N GLU A 37 -21.64 -1.06 21.66
CA GLU A 37 -21.41 -1.77 22.92
C GLU A 37 -20.01 -2.35 22.89
N HIS A 38 -19.20 -1.99 23.88
CA HIS A 38 -17.87 -2.47 24.25
C HIS A 38 -17.43 -3.72 23.46
N GLU A 39 -16.92 -3.54 22.25
CA GLU A 39 -16.06 -4.54 21.64
C GLU A 39 -14.91 -4.76 22.63
N ILE A 40 -14.91 -5.92 23.28
CA ILE A 40 -13.79 -6.37 24.10
C ILE A 40 -12.61 -6.40 23.14
N MET A 41 -11.80 -5.34 23.19
CA MET A 41 -10.58 -5.27 22.36
C MET A 41 -9.65 -6.35 22.88
N SER A 42 -9.67 -7.50 22.22
CA SER A 42 -8.70 -8.56 22.43
C SER A 42 -7.45 -8.19 21.64
N GLY A 43 -6.32 -8.08 22.32
CA GLY A 43 -5.03 -7.82 21.70
C GLY A 43 -3.96 -8.60 22.43
N LYS A 44 -2.88 -8.94 21.71
CA LYS A 44 -1.71 -9.64 22.26
C LYS A 44 -0.71 -8.63 22.78
N ILE A 45 -0.49 -8.63 24.09
CA ILE A 45 0.43 -7.70 24.75
C ILE A 45 1.65 -8.47 25.24
N LEU A 46 2.83 -8.02 24.84
CA LEU A 46 4.10 -8.50 25.37
C LEU A 46 4.58 -7.55 26.46
N ILE A 47 4.81 -8.07 27.67
CA ILE A 47 5.39 -7.32 28.79
C ILE A 47 6.84 -7.76 28.95
N VAL A 48 7.74 -6.78 28.92
CA VAL A 48 9.18 -6.96 29.08
C VAL A 48 9.68 -6.15 30.27
N ASP A 49 10.03 -6.78 31.35
CA ASP A 49 10.50 -6.16 32.59
C ASP A 49 11.31 -7.20 33.37
N ASP A 50 12.49 -6.88 33.90
CA ASP A 50 13.30 -7.81 34.66
C ASP A 50 12.78 -8.07 36.06
N GLU A 51 11.98 -7.15 36.60
CA GLU A 51 11.35 -7.27 37.92
C GLU A 51 10.09 -8.15 37.85
N SER A 52 10.18 -9.36 38.42
CA SER A 52 9.10 -10.35 38.36
C SER A 52 7.78 -9.87 39.00
N ALA A 53 7.85 -9.09 40.07
CA ALA A 53 6.66 -8.57 40.80
C ALA A 53 5.90 -7.54 39.93
N ALA A 54 6.62 -6.60 39.33
CA ALA A 54 6.04 -5.58 38.44
C ALA A 54 5.42 -6.24 37.21
N ARG A 55 6.13 -7.15 36.59
CA ARG A 55 5.67 -7.92 35.41
C ARG A 55 4.39 -8.70 35.70
N LEU A 56 4.34 -9.46 36.81
CA LEU A 56 3.17 -10.25 37.21
C LEU A 56 1.97 -9.37 37.53
N ALA A 57 2.19 -8.25 38.20
CA ALA A 57 1.11 -7.29 38.52
C ALA A 57 0.47 -6.74 37.26
N LEU A 58 1.26 -6.25 36.31
CA LEU A 58 0.78 -5.74 35.03
C LEU A 58 0.06 -6.83 34.23
N ALA A 59 0.63 -8.02 34.15
CA ALA A 59 0.02 -9.13 33.41
C ALA A 59 -1.33 -9.53 34.01
N THR A 60 -1.44 -9.59 35.32
CA THR A 60 -2.68 -9.92 36.02
C THR A 60 -3.78 -8.90 35.71
N LEU A 61 -3.44 -7.63 35.75
CA LEU A 61 -4.39 -6.53 35.48
C LEU A 61 -4.85 -6.54 34.02
N LEU A 62 -3.93 -6.66 33.07
CA LEU A 62 -4.26 -6.67 31.63
C LEU A 62 -5.08 -7.91 31.24
N ARG A 63 -4.77 -9.09 31.79
CA ARG A 63 -5.57 -10.31 31.58
C ARG A 63 -7.01 -10.15 32.08
N ARG A 64 -7.22 -9.44 33.19
CA ARG A 64 -8.58 -9.14 33.69
C ARG A 64 -9.37 -8.25 32.75
N GLU A 65 -8.70 -7.40 31.99
CA GLU A 65 -9.30 -6.56 30.95
C GLU A 65 -9.51 -7.27 29.60
N GLY A 66 -9.18 -8.57 29.52
CA GLY A 66 -9.43 -9.41 28.35
C GLY A 66 -8.28 -9.49 27.36
N PHE A 67 -7.11 -8.94 27.67
CA PHE A 67 -5.94 -9.04 26.80
C PHE A 67 -5.23 -10.41 26.94
N GLU A 68 -4.67 -10.89 25.81
CA GLU A 68 -3.75 -12.02 25.80
C GLU A 68 -2.35 -11.50 26.15
N VAL A 69 -1.78 -11.94 27.29
CA VAL A 69 -0.53 -11.37 27.81
C VAL A 69 0.55 -12.42 27.89
N THR A 70 1.66 -12.13 27.22
CA THR A 70 2.93 -12.87 27.34
C THR A 70 3.92 -12.04 28.12
N GLU A 71 4.72 -12.73 28.94
CA GLU A 71 5.68 -12.11 29.85
C GLU A 71 7.08 -12.61 29.55
N VAL A 72 8.05 -11.68 29.42
CA VAL A 72 9.48 -12.00 29.28
C VAL A 72 10.30 -11.08 30.19
N ARG A 73 11.50 -11.55 30.56
CA ARG A 73 12.33 -10.88 31.58
C ARG A 73 13.49 -10.06 31.02
N ASP A 74 13.80 -10.17 29.74
CA ASP A 74 14.99 -9.57 29.14
C ASP A 74 14.82 -9.28 27.64
N GLY A 75 15.71 -8.46 27.10
CA GLY A 75 15.68 -8.01 25.71
C GLY A 75 15.80 -9.15 24.69
N PRO A 76 16.74 -10.09 24.81
CA PRO A 76 16.83 -11.23 23.89
C PRO A 76 15.54 -12.05 23.80
N ALA A 77 14.90 -12.33 24.94
CA ALA A 77 13.62 -13.03 24.99
C ALA A 77 12.51 -12.20 24.34
N ALA A 78 12.51 -10.88 24.53
CA ALA A 78 11.55 -9.98 23.89
C ALA A 78 11.64 -10.05 22.37
N LEU A 79 12.84 -9.95 21.80
CA LEU A 79 13.05 -10.01 20.35
C LEU A 79 12.65 -11.37 19.77
N ALA A 80 12.99 -12.47 20.46
CA ALA A 80 12.57 -13.82 20.04
C ALA A 80 11.05 -13.99 20.04
N HIS A 81 10.35 -13.42 21.06
CA HIS A 81 8.90 -13.47 21.14
C HIS A 81 8.21 -12.56 20.11
N CYS A 82 8.75 -11.38 19.82
CA CYS A 82 8.24 -10.53 18.76
C CYS A 82 8.23 -11.26 17.40
N ALA A 83 9.27 -12.04 17.10
CA ALA A 83 9.36 -12.79 15.86
C ALA A 83 8.39 -13.98 15.75
N SER A 84 8.03 -14.62 16.89
CA SER A 84 7.21 -15.85 16.91
C SER A 84 5.76 -15.65 17.33
N PHE A 85 5.50 -14.68 18.20
CA PHE A 85 4.18 -14.42 18.80
C PHE A 85 3.45 -13.26 18.11
N CYS A 86 4.17 -12.37 17.40
CA CYS A 86 3.64 -11.18 16.75
C CYS A 86 2.71 -10.38 17.66
N PRO A 87 3.22 -9.75 18.74
CA PRO A 87 2.38 -9.00 19.66
C PRO A 87 1.80 -7.76 18.98
N ASP A 88 0.58 -7.37 19.40
CA ASP A 88 -0.08 -6.15 18.95
C ASP A 88 0.38 -4.91 19.72
N LEU A 89 1.02 -5.10 20.88
CA LEU A 89 1.59 -4.05 21.72
C LEU A 89 2.74 -4.62 22.55
N VAL A 90 3.81 -3.85 22.70
CA VAL A 90 4.93 -4.16 23.61
C VAL A 90 4.98 -3.12 24.73
N LEU A 91 4.90 -3.56 25.98
CA LEU A 91 5.19 -2.78 27.18
C LEU A 91 6.59 -3.12 27.64
N LEU A 92 7.52 -2.18 27.60
CA LEU A 92 8.94 -2.42 27.69
C LEU A 92 9.60 -1.55 28.74
N ASP A 93 10.14 -2.18 29.77
CA ASP A 93 10.98 -1.45 30.73
C ASP A 93 12.29 -1.01 30.09
N ILE A 94 12.72 0.21 30.43
CA ILE A 94 13.99 0.76 29.94
C ILE A 94 15.19 0.13 30.67
N LEU A 95 15.08 0.01 32.00
CA LEU A 95 16.21 -0.38 32.82
C LEU A 95 16.25 -1.90 33.01
N MET A 96 16.87 -2.59 32.09
CA MET A 96 17.07 -4.03 32.17
C MET A 96 18.56 -4.41 32.08
N PRO A 97 18.99 -5.49 32.75
CA PRO A 97 20.37 -5.99 32.66
C PRO A 97 20.72 -6.44 31.24
N GLY A 98 21.89 -6.06 30.78
CA GLY A 98 22.45 -6.49 29.50
C GLY A 98 21.97 -5.64 28.33
N MET A 99 20.78 -5.89 27.81
CA MET A 99 20.18 -5.11 26.70
C MET A 99 19.10 -4.21 27.27
N ASP A 100 19.28 -2.90 27.19
CA ASP A 100 18.31 -1.94 27.66
C ASP A 100 17.06 -1.83 26.74
N GLY A 101 15.99 -1.21 27.24
CA GLY A 101 14.75 -1.07 26.50
C GLY A 101 14.86 -0.21 25.25
N PHE A 102 15.79 0.72 25.19
CA PHE A 102 16.01 1.52 23.98
C PHE A 102 16.59 0.69 22.84
N GLU A 103 17.52 -0.20 23.14
CA GLU A 103 18.10 -1.09 22.12
C GLU A 103 17.08 -2.13 21.65
N VAL A 104 16.26 -2.68 22.56
CA VAL A 104 15.17 -3.59 22.20
C VAL A 104 14.18 -2.86 21.26
N CYS A 105 13.75 -1.65 21.62
CA CYS A 105 12.84 -0.84 20.81
C CYS A 105 13.42 -0.61 19.41
N ARG A 106 14.67 -0.16 19.30
CA ARG A 106 15.31 0.07 17.99
C ARG A 106 15.29 -1.18 17.11
N ARG A 107 15.58 -2.35 17.68
CA ARG A 107 15.57 -3.62 16.93
C ARG A 107 14.19 -4.04 16.50
N ILE A 108 13.17 -3.89 17.35
CA ILE A 108 11.77 -4.12 16.96
C ILE A 108 11.39 -3.21 15.78
N LYS A 109 11.73 -1.92 15.86
CA LYS A 109 11.39 -0.94 14.82
C LYS A 109 12.23 -1.05 13.54
N ALA A 110 13.43 -1.65 13.60
CA ALA A 110 14.25 -1.90 12.43
C ALA A 110 13.88 -3.17 11.66
N THR A 111 13.12 -4.08 12.26
CA THR A 111 12.73 -5.36 11.66
C THR A 111 11.43 -5.19 10.88
N PRO A 112 11.36 -5.51 9.58
CA PRO A 112 10.19 -5.28 8.73
C PRO A 112 8.89 -5.86 9.30
N GLU A 113 8.94 -7.06 9.87
CA GLU A 113 7.79 -7.80 10.38
C GLU A 113 7.24 -7.23 11.70
N THR A 114 8.06 -6.48 12.45
CA THR A 114 7.69 -5.97 13.79
C THR A 114 7.70 -4.44 13.89
N ARG A 115 8.15 -3.73 12.85
CA ARG A 115 8.29 -2.26 12.84
C ARG A 115 6.99 -1.51 13.16
N LEU A 116 5.85 -2.09 12.80
CA LEU A 116 4.52 -1.50 13.02
C LEU A 116 3.90 -1.93 14.37
N THR A 117 4.57 -2.79 15.14
CA THR A 117 4.14 -3.10 16.51
C THR A 117 4.40 -1.90 17.40
N PRO A 118 3.37 -1.32 18.03
CA PRO A 118 3.54 -0.23 18.99
C PRO A 118 4.39 -0.67 20.18
N VAL A 119 5.31 0.21 20.60
CA VAL A 119 6.18 0.01 21.76
C VAL A 119 5.98 1.16 22.74
N VAL A 120 5.54 0.83 23.95
CA VAL A 120 5.42 1.76 25.07
C VAL A 120 6.59 1.53 26.02
N LEU A 121 7.44 2.53 26.18
CA LEU A 121 8.53 2.48 27.13
C LEU A 121 8.04 2.81 28.54
N ILE A 122 8.35 1.94 29.49
CA ILE A 122 8.05 2.13 30.92
C ILE A 122 9.32 2.66 31.58
N THR A 123 9.25 3.79 32.25
CA THR A 123 10.44 4.45 32.78
C THR A 123 10.23 5.00 34.18
N GLY A 124 11.23 4.77 35.03
CA GLY A 124 11.42 5.53 36.29
C GLY A 124 12.21 6.82 36.11
N LEU A 125 12.68 7.08 34.88
CA LEU A 125 13.52 8.21 34.55
C LEU A 125 12.62 9.42 34.22
N SER A 126 12.92 10.56 34.84
CA SER A 126 12.17 11.81 34.66
C SER A 126 12.89 12.81 33.77
N ALA A 127 14.08 12.47 33.27
CA ALA A 127 14.90 13.38 32.48
C ALA A 127 14.36 13.51 31.04
N THR A 128 14.35 14.73 30.53
CA THR A 128 13.97 15.03 29.14
C THR A 128 14.84 14.27 28.14
N GLU A 129 16.10 14.02 28.49
CA GLU A 129 17.07 13.30 27.67
C GLU A 129 16.66 11.86 27.40
N ASP A 130 16.12 11.15 28.40
CA ASP A 130 15.65 9.78 28.26
C ASP A 130 14.42 9.67 27.33
N ARG A 131 13.52 10.65 27.39
CA ARG A 131 12.39 10.74 26.47
C ARG A 131 12.84 10.98 25.03
N ILE A 132 13.82 11.84 24.83
CA ILE A 132 14.40 12.10 23.50
C ILE A 132 15.07 10.82 22.98
N GLN A 133 15.81 10.12 23.82
CA GLN A 133 16.43 8.84 23.45
C GLN A 133 15.41 7.78 23.02
N GLY A 134 14.31 7.69 23.74
CA GLY A 134 13.23 6.74 23.39
C GLY A 134 12.50 7.10 22.10
N ILE A 135 12.24 8.41 21.85
CA ILE A 135 11.69 8.87 20.57
C ILE A 135 12.65 8.52 19.42
N ASN A 136 13.96 8.74 19.61
CA ASN A 136 14.98 8.38 18.62
C ASN A 136 15.12 6.86 18.44
N ALA A 137 14.75 6.06 19.45
CA ALA A 137 14.67 4.61 19.35
C ALA A 137 13.40 4.13 18.62
N GLY A 138 12.45 5.04 18.32
CA GLY A 138 11.20 4.75 17.62
C GLY A 138 10.05 4.34 18.54
N ALA A 139 10.12 4.62 19.84
CA ALA A 139 9.01 4.35 20.75
C ALA A 139 7.76 5.17 20.40
N ASP A 140 6.61 4.55 20.50
CA ASP A 140 5.32 5.17 20.16
C ASP A 140 4.72 5.93 21.35
N ASP A 141 5.03 5.52 22.58
CA ASP A 141 4.58 6.19 23.79
C ASP A 141 5.46 5.85 25.01
N PHE A 142 5.18 6.54 26.13
CA PHE A 142 5.92 6.43 27.41
C PHE A 142 4.95 6.37 28.58
N LEU A 143 5.32 5.55 29.59
CA LEU A 143 4.65 5.51 30.89
C LEU A 143 5.69 5.68 31.99
N SER A 144 5.39 6.56 32.96
CA SER A 144 6.27 6.79 34.11
C SER A 144 5.94 5.83 35.26
N LYS A 145 6.96 5.30 35.92
CA LYS A 145 6.79 4.58 37.20
C LYS A 145 6.63 5.61 38.35
N PRO A 146 5.70 5.45 39.29
CA PRO A 146 4.75 4.34 39.40
C PRO A 146 3.66 4.41 38.33
N ILE A 147 3.30 3.26 37.75
CA ILE A 147 2.34 3.19 36.66
C ILE A 147 0.92 3.41 37.16
N ASP A 148 0.23 4.42 36.63
CA ASP A 148 -1.22 4.54 36.77
C ASP A 148 -1.90 3.55 35.81
N PHE A 149 -2.69 2.65 36.35
CA PHE A 149 -3.32 1.59 35.56
C PHE A 149 -4.37 2.13 34.58
N ASN A 150 -5.09 3.18 34.92
CA ASN A 150 -6.06 3.80 34.02
C ASN A 150 -5.36 4.47 32.84
N GLU A 151 -4.22 5.12 33.09
CA GLU A 151 -3.38 5.69 32.03
C GLU A 151 -2.84 4.58 31.10
N LEU A 152 -2.29 3.50 31.68
CA LEU A 152 -1.81 2.34 30.91
C LEU A 152 -2.91 1.77 30.01
N LEU A 153 -4.11 1.52 30.54
CA LEU A 153 -5.24 0.99 29.77
C LEU A 153 -5.67 1.93 28.65
N ALA A 154 -5.81 3.23 28.93
CA ALA A 154 -6.22 4.20 27.94
C ALA A 154 -5.24 4.27 26.76
N ARG A 155 -3.93 4.30 27.05
CA ARG A 155 -2.88 4.31 26.05
C ARG A 155 -2.81 3.00 25.26
N SER A 156 -2.84 1.86 25.98
CA SER A 156 -2.83 0.53 25.34
C SER A 156 -4.00 0.36 24.36
N ARG A 157 -5.22 0.72 24.77
CA ARG A 157 -6.41 0.66 23.91
C ARG A 157 -6.28 1.58 22.69
N SER A 158 -5.73 2.78 22.86
CA SER A 158 -5.52 3.70 21.74
C SER A 158 -4.52 3.16 20.74
N LEU A 159 -3.38 2.63 21.21
CA LEU A 159 -2.34 2.07 20.33
C LEU A 159 -2.78 0.78 19.66
N LEU A 160 -3.49 -0.10 20.36
CA LEU A 160 -4.06 -1.32 19.80
C LEU A 160 -5.08 -1.03 18.69
N ARG A 161 -5.93 -0.02 18.89
CA ARG A 161 -6.86 0.43 17.85
C ARG A 161 -6.13 0.94 16.61
N LEU A 162 -5.08 1.73 16.80
CA LEU A 162 -4.26 2.22 15.70
C LEU A 162 -3.59 1.05 14.95
N LYS A 163 -3.03 0.09 15.70
CA LYS A 163 -2.42 -1.13 15.13
C LYS A 163 -3.42 -1.92 14.32
N GLN A 164 -4.63 -2.14 14.85
CA GLN A 164 -5.69 -2.85 14.14
C GLN A 164 -6.04 -2.16 12.81
N PHE A 165 -6.24 -0.85 12.79
CA PHE A 165 -6.52 -0.12 11.55
C PHE A 165 -5.36 -0.21 10.54
N THR A 166 -4.12 -0.19 11.03
CA THR A 166 -2.95 -0.35 10.17
C THR A 166 -2.92 -1.75 9.54
N ASP A 167 -3.18 -2.80 10.34
CA ASP A 167 -3.21 -4.18 9.87
C ASP A 167 -4.35 -4.44 8.87
N GLU A 168 -5.53 -3.89 9.13
CA GLU A 168 -6.67 -3.96 8.21
C GLU A 168 -6.33 -3.32 6.86
N LEU A 169 -5.62 -2.19 6.88
CA LEU A 169 -5.17 -1.51 5.67
C LEU A 169 -4.13 -2.33 4.91
N GLU A 170 -3.09 -2.84 5.60
CA GLU A 170 -2.07 -3.71 4.98
C GLU A 170 -2.69 -4.99 4.41
N ASN A 171 -3.66 -5.58 5.11
CA ASN A 171 -4.39 -6.75 4.63
C ASN A 171 -5.18 -6.44 3.35
N ALA A 172 -5.87 -5.28 3.29
CA ALA A 172 -6.61 -4.87 2.11
C ALA A 172 -5.68 -4.64 0.90
N GLU A 173 -4.52 -4.01 1.12
CA GLU A 173 -3.48 -3.85 0.09
C GLU A 173 -2.95 -5.22 -0.37
N GLY A 174 -2.64 -6.13 0.56
CA GLY A 174 -2.18 -7.49 0.27
C GLY A 174 -3.18 -8.29 -0.56
N VAL A 175 -4.47 -8.18 -0.27
CA VAL A 175 -5.54 -8.83 -1.07
C VAL A 175 -5.54 -8.28 -2.49
N LEU A 176 -5.42 -6.96 -2.69
CA LEU A 176 -5.36 -6.39 -4.04
C LEU A 176 -4.13 -6.85 -4.81
N PHE A 177 -2.97 -6.93 -4.18
CA PHE A 177 -1.75 -7.44 -4.82
C PHE A 177 -1.90 -8.91 -5.21
N SER A 178 -2.44 -9.75 -4.33
CA SER A 178 -2.69 -11.16 -4.63
C SER A 178 -3.72 -11.35 -5.76
N LEU A 179 -4.73 -10.48 -5.85
CA LEU A 179 -5.68 -10.48 -6.97
C LEU A 179 -5.00 -10.06 -8.27
N ALA A 180 -4.13 -9.04 -8.26
CA ALA A 180 -3.38 -8.62 -9.44
C ALA A 180 -2.46 -9.74 -9.94
N GLU A 181 -1.72 -10.39 -9.05
CA GLU A 181 -0.90 -11.57 -9.36
C GLU A 181 -1.75 -12.73 -9.93
N SER A 182 -2.94 -12.96 -9.39
CA SER A 182 -3.86 -13.99 -9.89
C SER A 182 -4.37 -13.69 -11.30
N ILE A 183 -4.55 -12.41 -11.63
CA ILE A 183 -4.94 -11.96 -12.97
C ILE A 183 -3.75 -12.11 -13.94
N GLU A 184 -2.54 -11.72 -13.49
CA GLU A 184 -1.31 -11.95 -14.24
C GLU A 184 -1.10 -13.45 -14.53
N ALA A 185 -1.31 -14.32 -13.54
CA ALA A 185 -1.17 -15.77 -13.68
C ALA A 185 -2.14 -16.41 -14.70
N ARG A 186 -3.24 -15.74 -15.06
CA ARG A 186 -4.14 -16.17 -16.14
C ARG A 186 -3.50 -16.02 -17.52
N ASP A 187 -2.56 -15.09 -17.67
CA ASP A 187 -1.75 -14.96 -18.87
C ASP A 187 -0.39 -15.65 -18.61
N PRO A 188 -0.15 -16.84 -19.17
CA PRO A 188 1.05 -17.66 -18.88
C PRO A 188 2.37 -16.99 -19.29
N TYR A 189 2.32 -15.83 -19.95
CA TYR A 189 3.47 -15.12 -20.49
C TYR A 189 3.92 -13.92 -19.67
N THR A 190 3.19 -13.61 -18.59
CA THR A 190 3.42 -12.42 -17.75
C THR A 190 4.13 -12.74 -16.45
N ARG A 191 4.61 -13.97 -16.23
CA ARG A 191 5.29 -14.35 -14.98
C ARG A 191 6.42 -13.37 -14.63
N GLY A 192 6.30 -12.71 -13.48
CA GLY A 192 7.25 -11.72 -12.96
C GLY A 192 7.26 -10.40 -13.73
N HIS A 193 6.28 -10.17 -14.62
CA HIS A 193 6.10 -8.90 -15.33
C HIS A 193 5.85 -7.75 -14.37
N CYS A 194 4.88 -7.91 -13.46
CA CYS A 194 4.52 -6.88 -12.49
C CYS A 194 5.73 -6.47 -11.62
N GLU A 195 6.54 -7.42 -11.16
CA GLU A 195 7.75 -7.12 -10.37
C GLU A 195 8.78 -6.35 -11.19
N ARG A 196 9.03 -6.74 -12.46
CA ARG A 196 9.97 -6.04 -13.32
C ARG A 196 9.49 -4.61 -13.63
N LEU A 197 8.19 -4.43 -13.88
CA LEU A 197 7.60 -3.10 -14.08
C LEU A 197 7.75 -2.24 -12.84
N ALA A 198 7.42 -2.76 -11.67
CA ALA A 198 7.54 -2.06 -10.41
C ALA A 198 8.98 -1.56 -10.20
N GLU A 199 9.97 -2.42 -10.44
CA GLU A 199 11.38 -2.08 -10.27
C GLU A 199 11.88 -1.07 -11.31
N MET A 200 11.61 -1.30 -12.61
CA MET A 200 12.02 -0.39 -13.68
C MET A 200 11.39 1.00 -13.53
N SER A 201 10.09 1.04 -13.22
CA SER A 201 9.37 2.31 -13.06
C SER A 201 9.86 3.10 -11.86
N ALA A 202 10.05 2.44 -10.72
CA ALA A 202 10.58 3.07 -9.52
C ALA A 202 11.98 3.62 -9.76
N ARG A 203 12.85 2.83 -10.38
CA ARG A 203 14.24 3.22 -10.70
C ARG A 203 14.29 4.42 -11.62
N LEU A 204 13.44 4.46 -12.66
CA LEU A 204 13.37 5.66 -13.53
C LEU A 204 12.88 6.88 -12.73
N GLY A 205 11.90 6.69 -11.83
CA GLY A 205 11.44 7.73 -10.92
C GLY A 205 12.55 8.28 -10.02
N GLU A 206 13.41 7.42 -9.47
CA GLU A 206 14.59 7.78 -8.67
C GLU A 206 15.60 8.61 -9.49
N ILE A 207 15.92 8.17 -10.71
CA ILE A 207 16.82 8.88 -11.63
C ILE A 207 16.28 10.27 -11.97
N LEU A 208 14.98 10.40 -12.14
CA LEU A 208 14.31 11.68 -12.42
C LEU A 208 14.14 12.55 -11.19
N GLY A 209 14.50 12.07 -9.99
CA GLY A 209 14.40 12.79 -8.72
C GLY A 209 12.97 13.03 -8.26
N LEU A 210 12.06 12.07 -8.51
CA LEU A 210 10.69 12.13 -8.04
C LEU A 210 10.64 12.01 -6.50
N PRO A 211 9.59 12.56 -5.85
CA PRO A 211 9.32 12.33 -4.44
C PRO A 211 9.17 10.85 -4.12
N GLU A 212 9.54 10.45 -2.89
CA GLU A 212 9.45 9.05 -2.45
C GLU A 212 8.02 8.48 -2.54
N GLU A 213 7.00 9.33 -2.31
CA GLU A 213 5.60 8.95 -2.45
C GLU A 213 5.23 8.59 -3.90
N ASP A 214 5.79 9.28 -4.89
CA ASP A 214 5.58 8.96 -6.32
C ASP A 214 6.34 7.69 -6.71
N ILE A 215 7.54 7.47 -6.18
CA ILE A 215 8.32 6.24 -6.40
C ILE A 215 7.57 5.04 -5.80
N LYS A 216 7.02 5.16 -4.60
CA LYS A 216 6.17 4.15 -4.00
C LYS A 216 4.92 3.87 -4.85
N ALA A 217 4.29 4.93 -5.36
CA ALA A 217 3.12 4.79 -6.23
C ALA A 217 3.45 4.07 -7.54
N LEU A 218 4.63 4.31 -8.12
CA LEU A 218 5.13 3.59 -9.31
C LEU A 218 5.34 2.11 -9.03
N ARG A 219 5.93 1.74 -7.87
CA ARG A 219 6.08 0.33 -7.47
C ARG A 219 4.72 -0.37 -7.37
N TRP A 220 3.76 0.25 -6.70
CA TRP A 220 2.43 -0.31 -6.56
C TRP A 220 1.67 -0.38 -7.88
N ALA A 221 1.76 0.68 -8.70
CA ALA A 221 1.14 0.68 -10.02
C ALA A 221 1.71 -0.43 -10.92
N GLY A 222 3.01 -0.69 -10.88
CA GLY A 222 3.63 -1.81 -11.59
C GLY A 222 2.97 -3.14 -11.29
N ILE A 223 2.52 -3.35 -10.04
CA ILE A 223 1.84 -4.58 -9.64
C ILE A 223 0.37 -4.58 -10.07
N VAL A 224 -0.35 -3.46 -9.93
CA VAL A 224 -1.81 -3.45 -10.06
C VAL A 224 -2.36 -2.78 -11.33
N HIS A 225 -1.51 -2.26 -12.24
CA HIS A 225 -1.96 -1.49 -13.40
C HIS A 225 -3.01 -2.23 -14.25
N ASP A 226 -2.86 -3.52 -14.35
CA ASP A 226 -3.69 -4.42 -15.15
C ASP A 226 -4.81 -5.13 -14.37
N ILE A 227 -5.03 -4.81 -13.09
CA ILE A 227 -6.05 -5.46 -12.24
C ILE A 227 -7.46 -5.39 -12.87
N GLY A 228 -7.74 -4.37 -13.65
CA GLY A 228 -9.01 -4.23 -14.36
C GLY A 228 -9.28 -5.26 -15.43
N LYS A 229 -8.27 -6.03 -15.86
CA LYS A 229 -8.44 -7.18 -16.77
C LYS A 229 -9.32 -8.28 -16.18
N VAL A 230 -9.59 -8.25 -14.86
CA VAL A 230 -10.59 -9.14 -14.23
C VAL A 230 -11.96 -9.04 -14.88
N ALA A 231 -12.32 -7.89 -15.43
CA ALA A 231 -13.60 -7.68 -16.13
C ALA A 231 -13.58 -8.07 -17.60
N VAL A 232 -12.44 -8.47 -18.14
CA VAL A 232 -12.31 -8.90 -19.55
C VAL A 232 -12.65 -10.40 -19.64
N PRO A 233 -13.59 -10.80 -20.51
CA PRO A 233 -13.92 -12.21 -20.73
C PRO A 233 -12.72 -13.02 -21.21
N ASP A 234 -12.59 -14.27 -20.76
CA ASP A 234 -11.50 -15.17 -21.15
C ASP A 234 -11.39 -15.36 -22.68
N ALA A 235 -12.52 -15.40 -23.35
CA ALA A 235 -12.56 -15.51 -24.82
C ALA A 235 -11.87 -14.35 -25.53
N ILE A 236 -11.75 -13.19 -24.89
CA ILE A 236 -11.05 -12.00 -25.41
C ILE A 236 -9.61 -11.97 -24.86
N LEU A 237 -9.45 -12.15 -23.56
CA LEU A 237 -8.14 -12.07 -22.90
C LEU A 237 -7.14 -13.12 -23.43
N LEU A 238 -7.63 -14.35 -23.63
CA LEU A 238 -6.83 -15.51 -24.06
C LEU A 238 -6.96 -15.80 -25.57
N LYS A 239 -7.52 -14.88 -26.35
CA LYS A 239 -7.75 -15.09 -27.77
C LYS A 239 -6.43 -15.32 -28.53
N PRO A 240 -6.29 -16.46 -29.25
CA PRO A 240 -5.14 -16.68 -30.09
C PRO A 240 -5.27 -15.88 -31.41
N GLY A 241 -4.80 -14.64 -31.41
CA GLY A 241 -4.82 -13.79 -32.62
C GLY A 241 -5.26 -12.36 -32.33
N PRO A 242 -5.38 -11.52 -33.36
CA PRO A 242 -5.77 -10.12 -33.19
C PRO A 242 -7.21 -9.99 -32.69
N LEU A 243 -7.44 -9.00 -31.84
CA LEU A 243 -8.78 -8.63 -31.39
C LEU A 243 -9.57 -7.93 -32.50
N SER A 244 -10.87 -8.17 -32.58
CA SER A 244 -11.78 -7.36 -33.40
C SER A 244 -11.90 -5.94 -32.83
N ALA A 245 -12.57 -5.04 -33.57
CA ALA A 245 -12.81 -3.68 -33.08
C ALA A 245 -13.61 -3.68 -31.76
N ASP A 246 -14.68 -4.48 -31.66
CA ASP A 246 -15.54 -4.59 -30.47
C ASP A 246 -14.76 -5.20 -29.29
N GLU A 247 -13.98 -6.24 -29.53
CA GLU A 247 -13.14 -6.89 -28.51
C GLU A 247 -12.05 -5.92 -28.00
N THR A 248 -11.46 -5.12 -28.89
CA THR A 248 -10.50 -4.08 -28.55
C THR A 248 -11.13 -3.03 -27.67
N GLU A 249 -12.39 -2.62 -27.93
CA GLU A 249 -13.11 -1.66 -27.10
C GLU A 249 -13.38 -2.22 -25.70
N ILE A 250 -13.68 -3.52 -25.58
CA ILE A 250 -13.84 -4.19 -24.29
C ILE A 250 -12.49 -4.19 -23.55
N MET A 251 -11.40 -4.58 -24.22
CA MET A 251 -10.07 -4.60 -23.61
C MET A 251 -9.64 -3.23 -23.13
N ARG A 252 -9.89 -2.16 -23.90
CA ARG A 252 -9.53 -0.78 -23.55
C ARG A 252 -10.22 -0.23 -22.30
N LYS A 253 -11.20 -0.94 -21.75
CA LYS A 253 -11.88 -0.52 -20.51
C LYS A 253 -11.12 -0.90 -19.22
N HIS A 254 -10.11 -1.80 -19.30
CA HIS A 254 -9.44 -2.27 -18.08
C HIS A 254 -8.80 -1.16 -17.26
N PRO A 255 -8.22 -0.06 -17.81
CA PRO A 255 -7.64 0.98 -16.96
C PRO A 255 -8.71 1.68 -16.09
N VAL A 256 -9.87 1.96 -16.67
CA VAL A 256 -11.00 2.58 -15.94
C VAL A 256 -11.58 1.63 -14.89
N VAL A 257 -11.67 0.34 -15.20
CA VAL A 257 -12.11 -0.68 -14.25
C VAL A 257 -11.09 -0.85 -13.12
N GLY A 258 -9.79 -0.89 -13.45
CA GLY A 258 -8.70 -0.98 -12.48
C GLY A 258 -8.67 0.21 -11.52
N GLU A 259 -8.78 1.43 -12.03
CA GLU A 259 -8.93 2.63 -11.20
C GLU A 259 -10.10 2.49 -10.22
N ARG A 260 -11.28 2.06 -10.70
CA ARG A 260 -12.47 1.88 -9.87
C ARG A 260 -12.32 0.81 -8.79
N ILE A 261 -11.61 -0.28 -9.07
CA ILE A 261 -11.33 -1.35 -8.10
C ILE A 261 -10.43 -0.81 -6.98
N CYS A 262 -9.41 -0.02 -7.32
CA CYS A 262 -8.44 0.50 -6.35
C CYS A 262 -8.91 1.78 -5.63
N ALA A 263 -9.92 2.49 -6.15
CA ALA A 263 -10.40 3.78 -5.62
C ALA A 263 -10.83 3.77 -4.13
N PRO A 264 -11.38 2.67 -3.55
CA PRO A 264 -11.73 2.65 -2.13
C PRO A 264 -10.53 2.83 -1.19
N LEU A 265 -9.32 2.45 -1.62
CA LEU A 265 -8.10 2.58 -0.80
C LEU A 265 -7.50 3.99 -0.96
N ARG A 266 -7.56 4.79 0.11
CA ARG A 266 -6.99 6.16 0.12
C ARG A 266 -5.48 6.19 -0.10
N THR A 267 -4.77 5.13 0.28
CA THR A 267 -3.33 4.96 0.06
C THR A 267 -2.98 4.88 -1.42
N PHE A 268 -3.93 4.48 -2.27
CA PHE A 268 -3.77 4.39 -3.73
C PHE A 268 -4.00 5.71 -4.47
N ARG A 269 -4.24 6.82 -3.79
CA ARG A 269 -4.54 8.13 -4.41
C ARG A 269 -3.55 8.52 -5.53
N LEU A 270 -2.26 8.27 -5.34
CA LEU A 270 -1.22 8.54 -6.35
C LEU A 270 -1.10 7.42 -7.39
N VAL A 271 -1.59 6.23 -7.08
CA VAL A 271 -1.59 5.05 -7.97
C VAL A 271 -2.72 5.13 -9.00
N LEU A 272 -3.90 5.66 -8.62
CA LEU A 272 -5.09 5.71 -9.48
C LEU A 272 -4.83 6.39 -10.83
N PRO A 273 -4.20 7.59 -10.89
CA PRO A 273 -3.89 8.23 -12.18
C PRO A 273 -2.93 7.40 -13.04
N ILE A 274 -2.05 6.62 -12.43
CA ILE A 274 -1.12 5.75 -13.15
C ILE A 274 -1.89 4.59 -13.79
N ILE A 275 -2.75 3.90 -13.03
CA ILE A 275 -3.61 2.82 -13.53
C ILE A 275 -4.49 3.33 -14.68
N ARG A 276 -5.12 4.50 -14.53
CA ARG A 276 -6.03 5.03 -15.53
C ARG A 276 -5.34 5.38 -16.83
N HIS A 277 -4.13 5.95 -16.77
CA HIS A 277 -3.51 6.62 -17.92
C HIS A 277 -2.27 5.91 -18.48
N HIS A 278 -1.95 4.69 -18.04
CA HIS A 278 -0.76 3.96 -18.52
C HIS A 278 -0.83 3.55 -20.00
N HIS A 279 -1.95 3.71 -20.66
CA HIS A 279 -2.11 3.50 -22.09
C HIS A 279 -2.35 4.79 -22.89
N GLU A 280 -2.20 5.94 -22.25
CA GLU A 280 -2.23 7.22 -22.98
C GLU A 280 -0.97 7.42 -23.79
N ARG A 281 -1.08 8.08 -24.94
CA ARG A 281 0.04 8.39 -25.81
C ARG A 281 0.26 9.89 -25.91
N HIS A 282 1.51 10.30 -26.01
CA HIS A 282 1.89 11.71 -26.01
C HIS A 282 1.19 12.53 -27.11
N ASP A 283 0.88 11.92 -28.28
CA ASP A 283 0.14 12.49 -29.38
C ASP A 283 -1.39 12.52 -29.18
N GLY A 284 -1.91 11.91 -28.11
CA GLY A 284 -3.33 11.80 -27.80
C GLY A 284 -4.06 10.67 -28.52
N SER A 285 -3.33 9.76 -29.17
CA SER A 285 -3.92 8.55 -29.80
C SER A 285 -4.14 7.40 -28.81
N GLY A 286 -3.79 7.61 -27.54
CA GLY A 286 -3.96 6.65 -26.46
C GLY A 286 -5.40 6.55 -25.94
N TYR A 287 -5.57 5.87 -24.82
CA TYR A 287 -6.85 5.67 -24.16
C TYR A 287 -6.66 5.58 -22.64
N PRO A 288 -7.70 5.81 -21.79
CA PRO A 288 -9.11 5.95 -22.09
C PRO A 288 -9.55 7.40 -22.42
N ASP A 289 -8.78 8.41 -22.01
CA ASP A 289 -9.23 9.82 -22.05
C ASP A 289 -8.64 10.60 -23.24
N GLY A 290 -7.66 10.04 -23.98
CA GLY A 290 -7.02 10.69 -25.11
C GLY A 290 -6.20 11.92 -24.72
N LEU A 291 -5.55 11.85 -23.54
CA LEU A 291 -4.71 12.92 -23.01
C LEU A 291 -3.48 13.16 -23.91
N ARG A 292 -3.01 14.43 -23.95
CA ARG A 292 -1.91 14.83 -24.83
C ARG A 292 -0.77 15.48 -24.06
N GLY A 293 0.45 15.10 -24.38
CA GLY A 293 1.65 15.74 -23.85
C GLY A 293 1.64 15.87 -22.33
N PRO A 294 1.77 17.11 -21.79
CA PRO A 294 1.83 17.33 -20.34
C PRO A 294 0.54 17.02 -19.56
N GLN A 295 -0.57 16.74 -20.24
CA GLN A 295 -1.80 16.30 -19.56
C GLN A 295 -1.67 14.88 -18.99
N ILE A 296 -0.77 14.06 -19.57
CA ILE A 296 -0.50 12.71 -19.08
C ILE A 296 0.35 12.81 -17.82
N PRO A 297 -0.05 12.22 -16.69
CA PRO A 297 0.79 12.17 -15.50
C PRO A 297 2.17 11.58 -15.83
N LEU A 298 3.23 12.24 -15.35
CA LEU A 298 4.61 11.76 -15.60
C LEU A 298 4.79 10.31 -15.14
N THR A 299 4.23 9.97 -13.99
CA THR A 299 4.27 8.61 -13.43
C THR A 299 3.56 7.59 -14.33
N ALA A 300 2.47 7.95 -14.99
CA ALA A 300 1.80 7.08 -15.98
C ALA A 300 2.69 6.86 -17.21
N SER A 301 3.34 7.93 -17.71
CA SER A 301 4.27 7.82 -18.82
C SER A 301 5.50 6.97 -18.48
N ILE A 302 5.99 7.03 -17.24
CA ILE A 302 7.10 6.19 -16.73
C ILE A 302 6.69 4.71 -16.78
N LEU A 303 5.55 4.37 -16.21
CA LEU A 303 5.05 3.00 -16.19
C LEU A 303 4.84 2.46 -17.61
N GLN A 304 4.28 3.26 -18.49
CA GLN A 304 4.03 2.91 -19.88
C GLN A 304 5.32 2.54 -20.64
N LEU A 305 6.41 3.30 -20.47
CA LEU A 305 7.68 2.97 -21.09
C LEU A 305 8.22 1.63 -20.58
N ALA A 306 8.12 1.39 -19.26
CA ALA A 306 8.54 0.13 -18.66
C ALA A 306 7.71 -1.04 -19.18
N ASP A 307 6.38 -0.89 -19.30
CA ASP A 307 5.46 -1.92 -19.80
C ASP A 307 5.77 -2.28 -21.26
N VAL A 308 5.91 -1.29 -22.14
CA VAL A 308 6.24 -1.52 -23.55
C VAL A 308 7.61 -2.18 -23.68
N TYR A 309 8.60 -1.75 -22.93
CA TYR A 309 9.93 -2.34 -22.95
C TYR A 309 9.92 -3.80 -22.47
N ASP A 310 9.27 -4.10 -21.36
CA ASP A 310 9.11 -5.47 -20.86
C ASP A 310 8.36 -6.34 -21.87
N ALA A 311 7.29 -5.80 -22.43
CA ALA A 311 6.55 -6.48 -23.49
C ALA A 311 7.41 -6.79 -24.71
N LEU A 312 8.37 -5.95 -25.08
CA LEU A 312 9.27 -6.17 -26.20
C LEU A 312 10.39 -7.18 -25.89
N THR A 313 10.86 -7.22 -24.66
CA THR A 313 12.02 -8.01 -24.21
C THR A 313 11.66 -9.33 -23.52
N THR A 314 10.36 -9.65 -23.38
CA THR A 314 9.88 -10.93 -22.81
C THR A 314 9.26 -11.80 -23.90
N ASP A 315 9.45 -13.13 -23.81
CA ASP A 315 8.86 -14.10 -24.72
C ASP A 315 7.32 -14.06 -24.61
N ARG A 316 6.65 -13.97 -25.76
CA ARG A 316 5.19 -14.06 -25.89
C ARG A 316 4.80 -15.19 -26.86
N PRO A 317 3.57 -15.74 -26.82
CA PRO A 317 3.14 -16.89 -27.63
C PRO A 317 3.45 -16.74 -29.13
N TYR A 318 3.35 -15.49 -29.59
CA TYR A 318 3.44 -15.17 -31.01
C TYR A 318 4.74 -14.45 -31.37
N ARG A 319 5.63 -14.18 -30.40
CA ARG A 319 6.85 -13.43 -30.62
C ARG A 319 7.91 -13.75 -29.56
N LYS A 320 9.09 -14.14 -30.00
CA LYS A 320 10.25 -14.25 -29.11
C LYS A 320 10.69 -12.88 -28.59
N ALA A 321 11.30 -12.88 -27.44
CA ALA A 321 11.93 -11.70 -26.85
C ALA A 321 12.87 -11.03 -27.83
N SER A 322 12.73 -9.73 -28.00
CA SER A 322 13.68 -8.95 -28.79
C SER A 322 14.92 -8.66 -27.93
N PRO A 323 16.13 -8.66 -28.56
CA PRO A 323 17.30 -8.12 -27.91
C PRO A 323 17.07 -6.67 -27.45
N GLN A 324 17.77 -6.25 -26.38
CA GLN A 324 17.61 -4.93 -25.77
C GLN A 324 17.74 -3.76 -26.75
N ASP A 325 18.77 -3.83 -27.64
CA ASP A 325 19.03 -2.81 -28.64
C ASP A 325 17.90 -2.71 -29.67
N VAL A 326 17.32 -3.85 -30.06
CA VAL A 326 16.16 -3.90 -30.96
C VAL A 326 14.93 -3.32 -30.33
N ALA A 327 14.65 -3.65 -29.04
CA ALA A 327 13.53 -3.10 -28.32
C ALA A 327 13.62 -1.57 -28.19
N LEU A 328 14.78 -1.06 -27.79
CA LEU A 328 15.01 0.39 -27.70
C LEU A 328 14.88 1.08 -29.06
N LYS A 329 15.36 0.46 -30.12
CA LYS A 329 15.20 0.98 -31.51
C LYS A 329 13.71 1.12 -31.87
N ILE A 330 12.91 0.09 -31.62
CA ILE A 330 11.44 0.15 -31.84
C ILE A 330 10.82 1.31 -31.08
N MET A 331 11.13 1.48 -29.79
CA MET A 331 10.60 2.57 -28.96
C MET A 331 11.03 3.94 -29.48
N HIS A 332 12.26 4.10 -30.00
CA HIS A 332 12.69 5.34 -30.64
C HIS A 332 11.94 5.62 -31.94
N GLU A 333 11.67 4.61 -32.76
CA GLU A 333 10.85 4.75 -33.99
C GLU A 333 9.40 5.16 -33.63
N GLU A 334 8.85 4.64 -32.56
CA GLU A 334 7.54 5.05 -32.02
C GLU A 334 7.55 6.47 -31.45
N CYS A 335 8.66 6.91 -30.85
CA CYS A 335 8.86 8.28 -30.40
C CYS A 335 8.83 9.29 -31.57
N GLU A 336 9.44 8.94 -32.74
CA GLU A 336 9.34 9.77 -33.91
C GLU A 336 7.90 9.87 -34.48
N ARG A 337 7.04 8.91 -34.20
CA ARG A 337 5.59 8.97 -34.49
C ARG A 337 4.81 9.84 -33.49
N GLY A 338 5.47 10.33 -32.42
CA GLY A 338 4.86 11.16 -31.39
C GLY A 338 4.21 10.39 -30.25
N TRP A 339 4.45 9.08 -30.09
CA TRP A 339 3.80 8.27 -29.05
C TRP A 339 4.41 8.47 -27.67
N TRP A 340 5.70 8.85 -27.58
CA TRP A 340 6.44 9.00 -26.32
C TRP A 340 6.97 10.41 -26.12
N ASN A 341 7.14 10.80 -24.88
CA ASN A 341 7.95 11.97 -24.53
C ASN A 341 9.42 11.66 -24.81
N ARG A 342 10.05 12.47 -25.67
CA ARG A 342 11.44 12.27 -26.14
C ARG A 342 12.46 12.32 -25.00
N GLU A 343 12.32 13.27 -24.08
CA GLU A 343 13.24 13.42 -22.94
C GLU A 343 13.12 12.25 -21.96
N LEU A 344 11.89 11.80 -21.71
CA LEU A 344 11.63 10.66 -20.84
C LEU A 344 12.17 9.36 -21.45
N LEU A 345 11.97 9.13 -22.75
CA LEU A 345 12.52 7.96 -23.45
C LEU A 345 14.06 7.98 -23.46
N ALA A 346 14.69 9.15 -23.61
CA ALA A 346 16.15 9.28 -23.53
C ALA A 346 16.66 8.89 -22.13
N ALA A 347 16.03 9.36 -21.05
CA ALA A 347 16.38 8.98 -19.67
C ALA A 347 16.17 7.48 -19.43
N PHE A 348 15.07 6.90 -19.94
CA PHE A 348 14.82 5.47 -19.87
C PHE A 348 15.88 4.66 -20.62
N THR A 349 16.25 5.09 -21.83
CA THR A 349 17.27 4.43 -22.64
C THR A 349 18.63 4.43 -21.93
N ASP A 350 19.03 5.58 -21.35
CA ASP A 350 20.27 5.69 -20.57
C ASP A 350 20.26 4.76 -19.35
N MET A 351 19.14 4.71 -18.63
CA MET A 351 18.96 3.78 -17.49
C MET A 351 19.15 2.32 -17.90
N ILE A 352 18.58 1.92 -19.03
CA ILE A 352 18.65 0.53 -19.51
C ILE A 352 20.05 0.18 -20.01
N GLN A 353 20.72 1.08 -20.74
CA GLN A 353 22.04 0.83 -21.34
C GLN A 353 23.20 0.91 -20.35
N ASN A 354 23.18 1.88 -19.46
CA ASN A 354 24.32 2.23 -18.60
C ASN A 354 24.21 1.78 -17.14
N GLY A 355 23.07 1.22 -16.75
CA GLY A 355 22.91 0.52 -15.47
C GLY A 355 23.25 1.31 -14.22
N HIS A 356 23.40 2.64 -14.19
CA HIS A 356 23.66 3.54 -13.04
C HIS A 356 24.68 4.65 -13.25
N ALA A 357 25.18 4.92 -14.41
CA ALA A 357 26.15 6.00 -14.62
C ALA A 357 25.51 7.33 -15.11
N GLY A 358 24.22 7.53 -14.87
CA GLY A 358 23.52 8.75 -15.33
C GLY A 358 23.66 9.93 -14.37
N THR A 359 24.32 10.99 -14.82
CA THR A 359 24.18 12.34 -14.25
C THR A 359 22.71 12.75 -14.34
N PRO A 360 22.07 13.27 -13.27
CA PRO A 360 20.67 13.65 -13.31
C PRO A 360 20.43 14.65 -14.46
N PRO A 361 19.39 14.45 -15.30
CA PRO A 361 19.05 15.38 -16.34
C PRO A 361 18.77 16.76 -15.74
N LYS A 362 19.21 17.83 -16.43
CA LYS A 362 18.87 19.20 -16.06
C LYS A 362 17.38 19.30 -15.78
N LYS A 363 16.99 19.80 -14.60
CA LYS A 363 15.62 19.92 -14.09
C LYS A 363 14.65 20.22 -15.22
N MET A 364 13.78 19.29 -15.53
CA MET A 364 12.61 19.50 -16.39
C MET A 364 11.82 20.68 -15.81
N GLY A 365 11.54 21.66 -16.65
CA GLY A 365 10.81 22.86 -16.24
C GLY A 365 9.53 22.48 -15.51
N LYS A 366 9.28 23.11 -14.35
CA LYS A 366 8.06 22.90 -13.55
C LYS A 366 6.86 23.07 -14.46
N ALA A 367 6.18 21.95 -14.77
CA ALA A 367 4.82 22.03 -15.25
C ALA A 367 4.00 22.70 -14.15
N ALA A 368 3.27 23.77 -14.50
CA ALA A 368 2.42 24.52 -13.59
C ALA A 368 1.40 23.56 -12.94
N ARG A 369 1.26 23.71 -11.62
CA ARG A 369 0.26 22.99 -10.81
C ARG A 369 -1.15 23.43 -11.19
#